data_e4fad9d42345b3e6cdfc8d20303e6dca
#
_entry.id   e4fad9d42345b3e6cdfc8d20303e6dca
#
_cell.length_a   1.000
_cell.length_b   1.000
_cell.length_c   1.000
_cell.angle_alpha   90.00
_cell.angle_beta   90.00
_cell.angle_gamma   90.00
#
_symmetry.space_group_name_H-M   'P 1'
#
loop_
_entity.id
_entity.type
_entity.pdbx_description
1 polymer ?
#
loop_
_entity_poly.entity_id
_entity_poly.type
_entity_poly.pdbx_seq_one_letter_code
_entity_poly.pdbx_strand_id
1 'polypeptide(L)'
;LELCGIAIKKKMITFSLVSGGTSVAALFMAGYLPGILWGLACMIVIYFFAKKHGYRSKTSFTFKEAIHTILQAIPALLLIIIVIGGIIGGVFTATEGSVVAVVYSLLLSLFGYKSIKLKEIPKILRESAEMTGIIIFLIGVSSIMSWVMAFTNIPSLVSSALLSISSNRYVILFLINIILLVVGTFMDMTPACLIFTPIFLPVCQALGMNTIHFGIMLIFNLCIGTITPPVGTTLFVGVKVGGVKIETVFKQLITYFAAIFAVLMLVTYVPQISLALPSLMGYVK
;
A
#
# COMPACT_ATOMS: atom_id res chain seq x y z
N LEU A 1 1.41 -5.10 -10.11
CA LEU A 1 0.23 -5.12 -9.23
C LEU A 1 0.46 -5.98 -7.98
N GLU A 2 1.04 -7.18 -8.09
CA GLU A 2 1.35 -8.04 -6.93
C GLU A 2 2.36 -7.41 -5.96
N LEU A 3 3.44 -6.81 -6.47
CA LEU A 3 4.42 -6.10 -5.66
C LEU A 3 3.80 -4.94 -4.88
N CYS A 4 2.90 -4.18 -5.48
CA CYS A 4 2.13 -3.12 -4.81
C CYS A 4 1.20 -3.69 -3.73
N GLY A 5 0.47 -4.78 -4.01
CA GLY A 5 -0.46 -5.38 -3.07
C GLY A 5 0.21 -5.92 -1.80
N ILE A 6 1.36 -6.57 -1.93
CA ILE A 6 2.15 -7.08 -0.80
C ILE A 6 2.79 -5.91 -0.02
N ALA A 7 3.27 -4.89 -0.72
CA ALA A 7 3.81 -3.70 -0.09
C ALA A 7 2.75 -2.96 0.74
N ILE A 8 1.54 -2.78 0.24
CA ILE A 8 0.42 -2.14 0.94
C ILE A 8 0.09 -2.87 2.25
N LYS A 9 -0.03 -4.21 2.23
CA LYS A 9 -0.35 -5.01 3.43
C LYS A 9 0.69 -4.82 4.55
N LYS A 10 2.00 -4.91 4.24
CA LYS A 10 3.06 -4.66 5.22
C LYS A 10 2.96 -3.27 5.83
N LYS A 11 2.60 -2.25 5.06
CA LYS A 11 2.54 -0.86 5.49
C LYS A 11 1.34 -0.56 6.39
N MET A 12 0.21 -1.22 6.18
CA MET A 12 -0.93 -1.11 7.09
C MET A 12 -0.60 -1.59 8.50
N ILE A 13 0.18 -2.66 8.63
CA ILE A 13 0.68 -3.13 9.93
C ILE A 13 1.65 -2.11 10.54
N THR A 14 2.60 -1.59 9.74
CA THR A 14 3.56 -0.56 10.20
C THR A 14 2.83 0.70 10.66
N PHE A 15 1.83 1.17 9.89
CA PHE A 15 1.00 2.30 10.27
C PHE A 15 0.22 2.05 11.57
N SER A 16 -0.36 0.87 11.74
CA SER A 16 -1.06 0.50 12.98
C SER A 16 -0.18 0.65 14.22
N LEU A 17 1.10 0.23 14.12
CA LEU A 17 2.05 0.35 15.23
C LEU A 17 2.36 1.81 15.59
N VAL A 18 2.50 2.69 14.61
CA VAL A 18 2.92 4.09 14.82
C VAL A 18 1.74 5.02 15.10
N SER A 19 0.53 4.65 14.66
CA SER A 19 -0.69 5.45 14.86
C SER A 19 -1.36 5.24 16.22
N GLY A 20 -0.69 4.55 17.17
CA GLY A 20 -1.24 4.29 18.49
C GLY A 20 -2.18 3.07 18.56
N GLY A 21 -1.97 2.06 17.70
CA GLY A 21 -2.70 0.79 17.76
C GLY A 21 -4.00 0.77 16.96
N THR A 22 -4.08 1.54 15.87
CA THR A 22 -5.21 1.46 14.95
C THR A 22 -5.44 0.03 14.47
N SER A 23 -6.68 -0.44 14.48
CA SER A 23 -7.03 -1.81 14.09
C SER A 23 -6.51 -2.16 12.70
N VAL A 24 -5.68 -3.19 12.62
CA VAL A 24 -5.14 -3.73 11.35
C VAL A 24 -6.26 -4.26 10.46
N ALA A 25 -7.27 -4.93 11.05
CA ALA A 25 -8.44 -5.41 10.33
C ALA A 25 -9.22 -4.26 9.68
N ALA A 26 -9.43 -3.17 10.45
CA ALA A 26 -10.10 -1.97 9.94
C ALA A 26 -9.33 -1.32 8.78
N LEU A 27 -7.99 -1.26 8.86
CA LEU A 27 -7.14 -0.74 7.80
C LEU A 27 -7.22 -1.62 6.54
N PHE A 28 -7.20 -2.95 6.69
CA PHE A 28 -7.36 -3.85 5.55
C PHE A 28 -8.71 -3.64 4.86
N MET A 29 -9.79 -3.55 5.63
CA MET A 29 -11.12 -3.28 5.06
C MET A 29 -11.20 -1.92 4.38
N ALA A 30 -10.61 -0.89 4.98
CA ALA A 30 -10.56 0.47 4.43
C ALA A 30 -9.78 0.54 3.10
N GLY A 31 -8.81 -0.34 2.89
CA GLY A 31 -7.98 -0.38 1.69
C GLY A 31 -8.64 -1.04 0.46
N TYR A 32 -9.74 -1.79 0.62
CA TYR A 32 -10.34 -2.53 -0.49
C TYR A 32 -10.92 -1.62 -1.57
N LEU A 33 -11.79 -0.69 -1.21
CA LEU A 33 -12.42 0.21 -2.18
C LEU A 33 -11.39 1.12 -2.88
N PRO A 34 -10.45 1.77 -2.17
CA PRO A 34 -9.35 2.49 -2.82
C PRO A 34 -8.51 1.61 -3.76
N GLY A 35 -8.23 0.37 -3.37
CA GLY A 35 -7.48 -0.58 -4.20
C GLY A 35 -8.23 -0.97 -5.49
N ILE A 36 -9.53 -1.20 -5.41
CA ILE A 36 -10.38 -1.46 -6.57
C ILE A 36 -10.41 -0.24 -7.50
N LEU A 37 -10.57 0.97 -6.95
CA LEU A 37 -10.57 2.20 -7.74
C LEU A 37 -9.23 2.42 -8.45
N TRP A 38 -8.10 2.12 -7.79
CA TRP A 38 -6.78 2.15 -8.43
C TRP A 38 -6.71 1.18 -9.61
N GLY A 39 -7.11 -0.07 -9.40
CA GLY A 39 -7.15 -1.09 -10.46
C GLY A 39 -8.01 -0.67 -11.64
N LEU A 40 -9.21 -0.14 -11.37
CA LEU A 40 -10.11 0.38 -12.39
C LEU A 40 -9.51 1.56 -13.17
N ALA A 41 -8.88 2.51 -12.48
CA ALA A 41 -8.21 3.64 -13.11
C ALA A 41 -7.10 3.16 -14.07
N CYS A 42 -6.27 2.21 -13.62
CA CYS A 42 -5.24 1.62 -14.46
C CYS A 42 -5.86 0.87 -15.68
N MET A 43 -6.92 0.12 -15.50
CA MET A 43 -7.60 -0.58 -16.59
C MET A 43 -8.18 0.39 -17.62
N ILE A 44 -8.76 1.50 -17.18
CA ILE A 44 -9.27 2.55 -18.06
C ILE A 44 -8.14 3.14 -18.91
N VAL A 45 -7.00 3.48 -18.28
CA VAL A 45 -5.83 4.01 -19.00
C VAL A 45 -5.32 2.99 -20.02
N ILE A 46 -5.19 1.71 -19.64
CA ILE A 46 -4.75 0.64 -20.54
C ILE A 46 -5.69 0.49 -21.72
N TYR A 47 -7.00 0.52 -21.48
CA TYR A 47 -8.01 0.39 -22.53
C TYR A 47 -7.88 1.50 -23.57
N PHE A 48 -7.80 2.76 -23.14
CA PHE A 48 -7.65 3.90 -24.06
C PHE A 48 -6.32 3.85 -24.81
N PHE A 49 -5.24 3.47 -24.10
CA PHE A 49 -3.90 3.36 -24.69
C PHE A 49 -3.86 2.23 -25.75
N ALA A 50 -4.39 1.07 -25.44
CA ALA A 50 -4.45 -0.07 -26.36
C ALA A 50 -5.29 0.23 -27.60
N LYS A 51 -6.44 0.90 -27.41
CA LYS A 51 -7.29 1.35 -28.51
C LYS A 51 -6.57 2.34 -29.42
N LYS A 52 -5.85 3.31 -28.86
CA LYS A 52 -5.10 4.34 -29.61
C LYS A 52 -3.95 3.75 -30.44
N HIS A 53 -3.25 2.75 -29.90
CA HIS A 53 -2.07 2.15 -30.56
C HIS A 53 -2.40 0.86 -31.34
N GLY A 54 -3.68 0.48 -31.39
CA GLY A 54 -4.12 -0.70 -32.16
C GLY A 54 -3.59 -2.02 -31.58
N TYR A 55 -3.22 -2.06 -30.30
CA TYR A 55 -2.80 -3.31 -29.67
C TYR A 55 -3.96 -4.28 -29.59
N ARG A 56 -3.88 -5.34 -30.38
CA ARG A 56 -4.82 -6.46 -30.34
C ARG A 56 -4.06 -7.70 -29.89
N SER A 57 -4.63 -8.43 -28.94
CA SER A 57 -4.12 -9.76 -28.61
C SER A 57 -4.23 -10.66 -29.84
N LYS A 58 -3.13 -11.26 -30.24
CA LYS A 58 -3.12 -12.27 -31.30
C LYS A 58 -3.56 -13.65 -30.81
N THR A 59 -3.70 -13.82 -29.49
CA THR A 59 -4.16 -15.06 -28.88
C THR A 59 -5.67 -14.99 -28.64
N SER A 60 -6.42 -15.84 -29.31
CA SER A 60 -7.80 -16.14 -28.96
C SER A 60 -7.78 -17.00 -27.69
N PHE A 61 -8.20 -16.43 -26.57
CA PHE A 61 -8.39 -17.21 -25.35
C PHE A 61 -9.57 -18.16 -25.54
N THR A 62 -9.30 -19.45 -25.48
CA THR A 62 -10.37 -20.45 -25.39
C THR A 62 -10.96 -20.43 -23.97
N PHE A 63 -12.27 -20.51 -23.85
CA PHE A 63 -12.97 -20.55 -22.54
C PHE A 63 -12.39 -21.63 -21.61
N LYS A 64 -11.98 -22.76 -22.18
CA LYS A 64 -11.33 -23.85 -21.45
C LYS A 64 -9.96 -23.46 -20.84
N GLU A 65 -9.16 -22.67 -21.58
CA GLU A 65 -7.87 -22.15 -21.07
C GLU A 65 -8.08 -21.13 -19.95
N ALA A 66 -9.10 -20.26 -20.07
CA ALA A 66 -9.45 -19.33 -19.02
C ALA A 66 -9.85 -20.04 -17.73
N ILE A 67 -10.72 -21.07 -17.80
CA ILE A 67 -11.10 -21.89 -16.64
C ILE A 67 -9.88 -22.58 -16.03
N HIS A 68 -9.03 -23.19 -16.86
CA HIS A 68 -7.83 -23.87 -16.37
C HIS A 68 -6.88 -22.91 -15.62
N THR A 69 -6.67 -21.71 -16.16
CA THR A 69 -5.85 -20.67 -15.50
C THR A 69 -6.47 -20.21 -14.18
N ILE A 70 -7.78 -20.02 -14.15
CA ILE A 70 -8.51 -19.69 -12.91
C ILE A 70 -8.35 -20.79 -11.87
N LEU A 71 -8.54 -22.05 -12.26
CA LEU A 71 -8.39 -23.19 -11.36
C LEU A 71 -6.96 -23.30 -10.78
N GLN A 72 -5.94 -23.00 -11.58
CA GLN A 72 -4.55 -22.95 -11.10
C GLN A 72 -4.27 -21.78 -10.15
N ALA A 73 -5.02 -20.69 -10.27
CA ALA A 73 -4.89 -19.53 -9.39
C ALA A 73 -5.66 -19.69 -8.07
N ILE A 74 -6.65 -20.59 -8.00
CA ILE A 74 -7.49 -20.80 -6.80
C ILE A 74 -6.65 -21.04 -5.53
N PRO A 75 -5.63 -21.91 -5.51
CA PRO A 75 -4.87 -22.14 -4.30
C PRO A 75 -4.18 -20.88 -3.78
N ALA A 76 -3.66 -20.03 -4.68
CA ALA A 76 -3.06 -18.76 -4.28
C ALA A 76 -4.12 -17.75 -3.79
N LEU A 77 -5.29 -17.72 -4.40
CA LEU A 77 -6.39 -16.86 -3.98
C LEU A 77 -7.01 -17.30 -2.63
N LEU A 78 -7.05 -18.60 -2.36
CA LEU A 78 -7.51 -19.14 -1.07
C LEU A 78 -6.69 -18.61 0.10
N LEU A 79 -5.38 -18.40 -0.08
CA LEU A 79 -4.55 -17.77 0.96
C LEU A 79 -5.12 -16.42 1.39
N ILE A 80 -5.52 -15.60 0.44
CA ILE A 80 -6.10 -14.28 0.72
C ILE A 80 -7.41 -14.43 1.51
N ILE A 81 -8.27 -15.34 1.07
CA ILE A 81 -9.56 -15.58 1.71
C ILE A 81 -9.38 -16.12 3.14
N ILE A 82 -8.48 -17.08 3.33
CA ILE A 82 -8.22 -17.69 4.65
C ILE A 82 -7.67 -16.64 5.62
N VAL A 83 -6.62 -15.91 5.21
CA VAL A 83 -5.95 -14.97 6.11
C VAL A 83 -6.83 -13.75 6.40
N ILE A 84 -7.35 -13.11 5.38
CA ILE A 84 -8.14 -11.89 5.55
C ILE A 84 -9.52 -12.24 6.13
N GLY A 85 -10.16 -13.27 5.60
CA GLY A 85 -11.45 -13.75 6.13
C GLY A 85 -11.34 -14.18 7.59
N GLY A 86 -10.26 -14.85 7.97
CA GLY A 86 -10.01 -15.26 9.35
C GLY A 86 -9.74 -14.07 10.29
N ILE A 87 -9.01 -13.05 9.85
CA ILE A 87 -8.79 -11.83 10.64
C ILE A 87 -10.10 -11.04 10.80
N ILE A 88 -10.86 -10.86 9.71
CA ILE A 88 -12.14 -10.13 9.76
C ILE A 88 -13.18 -10.90 10.58
N GLY A 89 -13.23 -12.23 10.42
CA GLY A 89 -14.12 -13.09 11.20
C GLY A 89 -13.71 -13.25 12.67
N GLY A 90 -12.61 -12.64 13.11
CA GLY A 90 -12.11 -12.71 14.48
C GLY A 90 -11.54 -14.07 14.88
N VAL A 91 -11.31 -14.97 13.90
CA VAL A 91 -10.70 -16.30 14.12
C VAL A 91 -9.21 -16.18 14.41
N PHE A 92 -8.55 -15.20 13.77
CA PHE A 92 -7.12 -14.94 13.89
C PHE A 92 -6.86 -13.49 14.25
N THR A 93 -5.87 -13.27 15.10
CA THR A 93 -5.19 -11.98 15.19
C THR A 93 -4.34 -11.73 13.93
N ALA A 94 -3.92 -10.50 13.68
CA ALA A 94 -3.06 -10.18 12.54
C ALA A 94 -1.73 -10.97 12.58
N THR A 95 -1.20 -11.24 13.79
CA THR A 95 0.02 -12.03 13.99
C THR A 95 -0.22 -13.51 13.64
N GLU A 96 -1.26 -14.12 14.16
CA GLU A 96 -1.62 -15.52 13.87
C GLU A 96 -1.94 -15.70 12.38
N GLY A 97 -2.69 -14.76 11.78
CA GLY A 97 -2.96 -14.77 10.35
C GLY A 97 -1.68 -14.71 9.51
N SER A 98 -0.65 -14.00 9.97
CA SER A 98 0.66 -13.98 9.28
C SER A 98 1.38 -15.34 9.36
N VAL A 99 1.29 -16.05 10.50
CA VAL A 99 1.85 -17.41 10.65
C VAL A 99 1.13 -18.37 9.71
N VAL A 100 -0.21 -18.33 9.68
CA VAL A 100 -1.02 -19.13 8.76
C VAL A 100 -0.62 -18.85 7.29
N ALA A 101 -0.40 -17.57 6.95
CA ALA A 101 0.04 -17.18 5.61
C ALA A 101 1.40 -17.78 5.25
N VAL A 102 2.37 -17.74 6.17
CA VAL A 102 3.72 -18.31 5.95
C VAL A 102 3.64 -19.82 5.78
N VAL A 103 2.96 -20.52 6.67
CA VAL A 103 2.82 -21.99 6.62
C VAL A 103 2.12 -22.41 5.32
N TYR A 104 0.99 -21.78 5.00
CA TYR A 104 0.25 -22.08 3.77
C TYR A 104 1.09 -21.84 2.51
N SER A 105 1.75 -20.67 2.42
CA SER A 105 2.60 -20.34 1.28
C SER A 105 3.77 -21.31 1.13
N LEU A 106 4.39 -21.72 2.24
CA LEU A 106 5.48 -22.68 2.25
C LEU A 106 5.01 -24.03 1.74
N LEU A 107 3.90 -24.54 2.27
CA LEU A 107 3.31 -25.83 1.84
C LEU A 107 2.93 -25.79 0.35
N LEU A 108 2.28 -24.71 -0.09
CA LEU A 108 1.90 -24.54 -1.49
C LEU A 108 3.11 -24.48 -2.42
N SER A 109 4.18 -23.79 -2.02
CA SER A 109 5.40 -23.65 -2.80
C SER A 109 6.22 -24.93 -2.87
N LEU A 110 6.23 -25.74 -1.80
CA LEU A 110 6.96 -27.00 -1.72
C LEU A 110 6.22 -28.14 -2.42
N PHE A 111 4.93 -28.31 -2.15
CA PHE A 111 4.15 -29.46 -2.57
C PHE A 111 3.23 -29.19 -3.75
N GLY A 112 2.60 -28.00 -3.80
CA GLY A 112 1.67 -27.63 -4.86
C GLY A 112 2.39 -27.22 -6.14
N TYR A 113 3.10 -26.10 -6.10
CA TYR A 113 3.78 -25.54 -7.27
C TYR A 113 5.21 -26.06 -7.46
N LYS A 114 5.80 -26.71 -6.44
CA LYS A 114 7.19 -27.21 -6.44
C LYS A 114 8.20 -26.15 -6.90
N SER A 115 7.92 -24.89 -6.55
CA SER A 115 8.73 -23.72 -6.95
C SER A 115 9.95 -23.50 -6.06
N ILE A 116 9.95 -24.10 -4.86
CA ILE A 116 11.04 -23.99 -3.87
C ILE A 116 11.51 -25.38 -3.47
N LYS A 117 12.82 -25.57 -3.35
CA LYS A 117 13.43 -26.81 -2.83
C LYS A 117 13.69 -26.68 -1.33
N LEU A 118 13.60 -27.78 -0.59
CA LEU A 118 13.90 -27.81 0.86
C LEU A 118 15.28 -27.22 1.20
N LYS A 119 16.26 -27.37 0.31
CA LYS A 119 17.62 -26.81 0.48
C LYS A 119 17.66 -25.29 0.44
N GLU A 120 16.64 -24.63 -0.09
CA GLU A 120 16.55 -23.16 -0.21
C GLU A 120 15.91 -22.51 1.02
N ILE A 121 15.21 -23.31 1.86
CA ILE A 121 14.55 -22.81 3.07
C ILE A 121 15.51 -22.07 4.01
N PRO A 122 16.72 -22.57 4.34
CA PRO A 122 17.63 -21.86 5.23
C PRO A 122 18.03 -20.48 4.68
N LYS A 123 18.19 -20.35 3.35
CA LYS A 123 18.47 -19.07 2.69
C LYS A 123 17.29 -18.11 2.83
N ILE A 124 16.06 -18.58 2.57
CA ILE A 124 14.84 -17.78 2.69
C ILE A 124 14.65 -17.31 4.15
N LEU A 125 14.88 -18.18 5.12
CA LEU A 125 14.79 -17.84 6.55
C LEU A 125 15.81 -16.77 6.93
N ARG A 126 17.07 -16.90 6.46
CA ARG A 126 18.11 -15.92 6.71
C ARG A 126 17.75 -14.56 6.11
N GLU A 127 17.35 -14.50 4.84
CA GLU A 127 16.94 -13.27 4.17
C GLU A 127 15.73 -12.62 4.89
N SER A 128 14.77 -13.45 5.33
CA SER A 128 13.62 -12.97 6.11
C SER A 128 14.04 -12.41 7.47
N ALA A 129 14.99 -13.05 8.17
CA ALA A 129 15.50 -12.57 9.44
C ALA A 129 16.28 -11.26 9.28
N GLU A 130 17.11 -11.13 8.26
CA GLU A 130 17.83 -9.90 7.93
C GLU A 130 16.86 -8.74 7.68
N MET A 131 15.83 -8.96 6.85
CA MET A 131 14.79 -7.95 6.59
C MET A 131 13.98 -7.59 7.83
N THR A 132 13.65 -8.57 8.67
CA THR A 132 12.93 -8.33 9.93
C THR A 132 13.77 -7.52 10.89
N GLY A 133 15.07 -7.83 11.02
CA GLY A 133 16.01 -7.07 11.84
C GLY A 133 16.10 -5.60 11.42
N ILE A 134 16.19 -5.33 10.11
CA ILE A 134 16.20 -3.97 9.58
C ILE A 134 14.90 -3.23 9.93
N ILE A 135 13.74 -3.89 9.78
CA ILE A 135 12.45 -3.27 10.07
C ILE A 135 12.32 -2.96 11.57
N ILE A 136 12.69 -3.89 12.45
CA ILE A 136 12.65 -3.68 13.91
C ILE A 136 13.57 -2.54 14.31
N PHE A 137 14.77 -2.48 13.76
CA PHE A 137 15.72 -1.39 13.99
C PHE A 137 15.13 -0.03 13.56
N LEU A 138 14.55 0.03 12.36
CA LEU A 138 13.90 1.25 11.86
C LEU A 138 12.73 1.68 12.75
N ILE A 139 11.90 0.75 13.23
CA ILE A 139 10.81 1.05 14.16
C ILE A 139 11.37 1.63 15.47
N GLY A 140 12.44 1.05 16.02
CA GLY A 140 13.08 1.54 17.22
C GLY A 140 13.60 2.97 17.07
N VAL A 141 14.35 3.24 16.01
CA VAL A 141 14.85 4.60 15.70
C VAL A 141 13.72 5.58 15.48
N SER A 142 12.66 5.17 14.76
CA SER A 142 11.49 6.02 14.51
C SER A 142 10.69 6.31 15.79
N SER A 143 10.67 5.39 16.75
CA SER A 143 10.04 5.63 18.06
C SER A 143 10.78 6.72 18.85
N ILE A 144 12.11 6.71 18.81
CA ILE A 144 12.93 7.79 19.37
C ILE A 144 12.65 9.10 18.67
N MET A 145 12.60 9.10 17.33
CA MET A 145 12.27 10.28 16.54
C MET A 145 10.88 10.83 16.91
N SER A 146 9.88 9.95 17.05
CA SER A 146 8.53 10.35 17.47
C SER A 146 8.50 11.00 18.84
N TRP A 147 9.29 10.47 19.79
CA TRP A 147 9.43 11.06 21.12
C TRP A 147 10.08 12.45 21.05
N VAL A 148 11.18 12.60 20.31
CA VAL A 148 11.85 13.90 20.10
C VAL A 148 10.90 14.91 19.46
N MET A 149 10.15 14.52 18.45
CA MET A 149 9.17 15.38 17.78
C MET A 149 8.07 15.84 18.74
N ALA A 150 7.57 14.92 19.58
CA ALA A 150 6.57 15.28 20.59
C ALA A 150 7.14 16.25 21.62
N PHE A 151 8.36 16.01 22.10
CA PHE A 151 9.05 16.87 23.07
C PHE A 151 9.35 18.26 22.51
N THR A 152 9.75 18.37 21.25
CA THR A 152 10.05 19.62 20.58
C THR A 152 8.82 20.30 19.97
N ASN A 153 7.61 19.76 20.17
CA ASN A 153 6.35 20.25 19.61
C ASN A 153 6.35 20.45 18.08
N ILE A 154 7.16 19.70 17.34
CA ILE A 154 7.23 19.78 15.87
C ILE A 154 5.85 19.59 15.21
N PRO A 155 4.99 18.64 15.62
CA PRO A 155 3.66 18.50 15.03
C PRO A 155 2.82 19.78 15.15
N SER A 156 2.90 20.47 16.29
CA SER A 156 2.21 21.75 16.49
C SER A 156 2.74 22.87 15.61
N LEU A 157 4.08 22.93 15.43
CA LEU A 157 4.71 23.90 14.53
C LEU A 157 4.31 23.64 13.07
N VAL A 158 4.32 22.38 12.64
CA VAL A 158 3.88 22.01 11.29
C VAL A 158 2.39 22.32 11.10
N SER A 159 1.55 22.04 12.10
CA SER A 159 0.13 22.38 12.08
C SER A 159 -0.07 23.89 11.93
N SER A 160 0.60 24.69 12.75
CA SER A 160 0.54 26.14 12.68
C SER A 160 1.02 26.69 11.34
N ALA A 161 2.11 26.16 10.81
CA ALA A 161 2.63 26.53 9.49
C ALA A 161 1.62 26.21 8.38
N LEU A 162 1.02 25.02 8.38
CA LEU A 162 0.00 24.65 7.41
C LEU A 162 -1.26 25.52 7.53
N LEU A 163 -1.72 25.80 8.75
CA LEU A 163 -2.88 26.65 9.02
C LEU A 163 -2.61 28.12 8.66
N SER A 164 -1.35 28.58 8.72
CA SER A 164 -0.99 29.94 8.27
C SER A 164 -1.11 30.10 6.76
N ILE A 165 -0.93 29.02 5.98
CA ILE A 165 -1.09 29.04 4.53
C ILE A 165 -2.58 29.09 4.15
N SER A 166 -3.42 28.32 4.84
CA SER A 166 -4.85 28.27 4.58
C SER A 166 -5.62 27.72 5.78
N SER A 167 -6.79 28.31 6.06
CA SER A 167 -7.76 27.76 7.02
C SER A 167 -8.68 26.71 6.38
N ASN A 168 -8.57 26.48 5.08
CA ASN A 168 -9.42 25.54 4.36
C ASN A 168 -8.87 24.14 4.48
N ARG A 169 -9.65 23.22 5.09
CA ARG A 169 -9.33 21.81 5.24
C ARG A 169 -8.88 21.15 3.94
N TYR A 170 -9.56 21.45 2.84
CA TYR A 170 -9.26 20.82 1.54
C TYR A 170 -7.89 21.24 1.01
N VAL A 171 -7.51 22.49 1.20
CA VAL A 171 -6.19 23.02 0.80
C VAL A 171 -5.08 22.38 1.64
N ILE A 172 -5.28 22.24 2.94
CA ILE A 172 -4.30 21.62 3.85
C ILE A 172 -4.09 20.14 3.46
N LEU A 173 -5.17 19.39 3.26
CA LEU A 173 -5.06 17.98 2.83
C LEU A 173 -4.37 17.85 1.46
N PHE A 174 -4.61 18.78 0.54
CA PHE A 174 -3.90 18.83 -0.74
C PHE A 174 -2.40 19.05 -0.55
N LEU A 175 -2.01 20.03 0.27
CA LEU A 175 -0.61 20.33 0.59
C LEU A 175 0.08 19.13 1.25
N ILE A 176 -0.57 18.48 2.21
CA ILE A 176 -0.05 17.25 2.83
C ILE A 176 0.18 16.16 1.76
N ASN A 177 -0.78 15.96 0.85
CA ASN A 177 -0.62 14.99 -0.23
C ASN A 177 0.56 15.32 -1.14
N ILE A 178 0.76 16.59 -1.50
CA ILE A 178 1.91 16.98 -2.32
C ILE A 178 3.24 16.75 -1.60
N ILE A 179 3.32 17.13 -0.32
CA ILE A 179 4.53 16.88 0.50
C ILE A 179 4.83 15.39 0.57
N LEU A 180 3.83 14.56 0.89
CA LEU A 180 3.99 13.12 0.98
C LEU A 180 4.38 12.49 -0.36
N LEU A 181 3.85 13.01 -1.46
CA LEU A 181 4.17 12.54 -2.81
C LEU A 181 5.62 12.84 -3.14
N VAL A 182 6.09 14.06 -2.89
CA VAL A 182 7.48 14.46 -3.07
C VAL A 182 8.40 13.59 -2.21
N VAL A 183 8.10 13.47 -0.92
CA VAL A 183 8.89 12.64 0.00
C VAL A 183 8.92 11.17 -0.47
N GLY A 184 7.78 10.63 -0.88
CA GLY A 184 7.66 9.25 -1.36
C GLY A 184 8.48 8.95 -2.61
N THR A 185 8.87 9.98 -3.40
CA THR A 185 9.76 9.78 -4.56
C THR A 185 11.21 9.53 -4.16
N PHE A 186 11.64 10.02 -2.98
CA PHE A 186 13.03 9.94 -2.50
C PHE A 186 13.23 8.89 -1.41
N MET A 187 12.18 8.57 -0.66
CA MET A 187 12.26 7.66 0.49
C MET A 187 11.44 6.39 0.25
N ASP A 188 11.93 5.27 0.81
CA ASP A 188 11.10 4.07 0.83
C ASP A 188 9.87 4.26 1.73
N MET A 189 8.81 3.52 1.41
CA MET A 189 7.53 3.63 2.13
C MET A 189 7.64 3.41 3.63
N THR A 190 8.51 2.48 4.09
CA THR A 190 8.58 2.13 5.51
C THR A 190 9.09 3.29 6.35
N PRO A 191 10.29 3.85 6.10
CA PRO A 191 10.75 5.02 6.85
C PRO A 191 9.82 6.23 6.65
N ALA A 192 9.29 6.46 5.45
CA ALA A 192 8.34 7.55 5.23
C ALA A 192 7.08 7.43 6.09
N CYS A 193 6.48 6.24 6.17
CA CYS A 193 5.33 5.99 7.02
C CYS A 193 5.65 6.22 8.50
N LEU A 194 6.81 5.74 8.97
CA LEU A 194 7.24 5.87 10.37
C LEU A 194 7.51 7.34 10.78
N ILE A 195 8.06 8.14 9.88
CA ILE A 195 8.43 9.54 10.15
C ILE A 195 7.23 10.46 10.02
N PHE A 196 6.45 10.32 8.95
CA PHE A 196 5.39 11.29 8.63
C PHE A 196 4.05 11.01 9.29
N THR A 197 3.80 9.79 9.77
CA THR A 197 2.60 9.50 10.56
C THR A 197 2.53 10.38 11.82
N PRO A 198 3.51 10.42 12.72
CA PRO A 198 3.45 11.24 13.92
C PRO A 198 3.46 12.75 13.64
N ILE A 199 3.89 13.17 12.45
CA ILE A 199 3.87 14.59 12.05
C ILE A 199 2.48 15.00 11.58
N PHE A 200 1.90 14.27 10.63
CA PHE A 200 0.67 14.68 9.97
C PHE A 200 -0.62 14.13 10.59
N LEU A 201 -0.56 13.00 11.31
CA LEU A 201 -1.74 12.43 11.95
C LEU A 201 -2.41 13.41 12.94
N PRO A 202 -1.69 14.09 13.85
CA PRO A 202 -2.29 15.07 14.74
C PRO A 202 -2.93 16.24 13.99
N VAL A 203 -2.28 16.71 12.92
CA VAL A 203 -2.82 17.79 12.07
C VAL A 203 -4.15 17.37 11.43
N CYS A 204 -4.18 16.17 10.84
CA CYS A 204 -5.37 15.64 10.19
C CYS A 204 -6.50 15.36 11.19
N GLN A 205 -6.17 14.90 12.40
CA GLN A 205 -7.14 14.71 13.48
C GLN A 205 -7.73 16.03 13.93
N ALA A 206 -6.94 17.09 14.07
CA ALA A 206 -7.41 18.43 14.37
C ALA A 206 -8.37 18.98 13.30
N LEU A 207 -8.21 18.54 12.04
CA LEU A 207 -9.13 18.83 10.94
C LEU A 207 -10.37 17.90 10.90
N GLY A 208 -10.56 17.05 11.92
CA GLY A 208 -11.68 16.10 11.99
C GLY A 208 -11.55 14.89 11.06
N MET A 209 -10.34 14.53 10.64
CA MET A 209 -10.10 13.34 9.82
C MET A 209 -9.96 12.10 10.70
N ASN A 210 -10.63 11.01 10.32
CA ASN A 210 -10.52 9.73 11.01
C ASN A 210 -9.12 9.12 10.79
N THR A 211 -8.54 8.49 11.83
CA THR A 211 -7.21 7.88 11.80
C THR A 211 -7.07 6.81 10.71
N ILE A 212 -8.12 5.99 10.50
CA ILE A 212 -8.12 4.94 9.47
C ILE A 212 -8.08 5.59 8.08
N HIS A 213 -8.89 6.63 7.86
CA HIS A 213 -8.92 7.36 6.59
C HIS A 213 -7.57 8.02 6.29
N PHE A 214 -6.95 8.66 7.29
CA PHE A 214 -5.60 9.21 7.16
C PHE A 214 -4.57 8.12 6.81
N GLY A 215 -4.64 6.97 7.48
CA GLY A 215 -3.74 5.85 7.20
C GLY A 215 -3.84 5.36 5.76
N ILE A 216 -5.05 5.25 5.23
CA ILE A 216 -5.26 4.86 3.82
C ILE A 216 -4.72 5.94 2.87
N MET A 217 -5.01 7.22 3.13
CA MET A 217 -4.49 8.35 2.34
C MET A 217 -2.96 8.35 2.32
N LEU A 218 -2.31 8.21 3.49
CA LEU A 218 -0.87 8.18 3.62
C LEU A 218 -0.25 7.00 2.85
N ILE A 219 -0.74 5.79 3.09
CA ILE A 219 -0.22 4.57 2.46
C ILE A 219 -0.41 4.64 0.93
N PHE A 220 -1.58 5.07 0.48
CA PHE A 220 -1.89 5.20 -0.94
C PHE A 220 -0.95 6.21 -1.62
N ASN A 221 -0.72 7.35 -0.98
CA ASN A 221 0.19 8.39 -1.45
C ASN A 221 1.63 7.87 -1.56
N LEU A 222 2.15 7.24 -0.51
CA LEU A 222 3.49 6.67 -0.50
C LEU A 222 3.65 5.55 -1.54
N CYS A 223 2.60 4.76 -1.83
CA CYS A 223 2.61 3.79 -2.92
C CYS A 223 2.83 4.46 -4.29
N ILE A 224 2.20 5.62 -4.53
CA ILE A 224 2.44 6.40 -5.75
C ILE A 224 3.89 6.87 -5.79
N GLY A 225 4.43 7.35 -4.66
CA GLY A 225 5.82 7.77 -4.54
C GLY A 225 6.80 6.68 -5.00
N THR A 226 6.59 5.42 -4.60
CA THR A 226 7.50 4.31 -4.96
C THR A 226 7.54 3.98 -6.44
N ILE A 227 6.57 4.40 -7.22
CA ILE A 227 6.55 4.24 -8.69
C ILE A 227 6.91 5.53 -9.42
N THR A 228 7.17 6.63 -8.69
CA THR A 228 7.44 7.96 -9.24
C THR A 228 8.96 8.20 -9.29
N PRO A 229 9.53 8.65 -10.44
CA PRO A 229 10.91 9.09 -10.49
C PRO A 229 11.16 10.29 -9.54
N PRO A 230 12.37 10.52 -9.03
CA PRO A 230 13.66 10.01 -9.54
C PRO A 230 14.12 8.69 -8.96
N VAL A 231 13.69 8.30 -7.73
CA VAL A 231 14.18 7.08 -7.10
C VAL A 231 13.25 5.90 -7.36
N GLY A 232 11.93 6.03 -7.15
CA GLY A 232 10.89 5.04 -7.48
C GLY A 232 11.31 3.58 -7.36
N THR A 233 11.52 3.06 -6.15
CA THR A 233 12.08 1.71 -5.92
C THR A 233 11.35 0.60 -6.69
N THR A 234 10.03 0.65 -6.73
CA THR A 234 9.20 -0.31 -7.48
C THR A 234 9.33 -0.11 -8.99
N LEU A 235 9.49 1.14 -9.45
CA LEU A 235 9.70 1.44 -10.88
C LEU A 235 11.01 0.83 -11.39
N PHE A 236 12.11 0.98 -10.65
CA PHE A 236 13.40 0.38 -11.02
C PHE A 236 13.34 -1.14 -11.13
N VAL A 237 12.67 -1.80 -10.19
CA VAL A 237 12.45 -3.25 -10.26
C VAL A 237 11.61 -3.61 -11.49
N GLY A 238 10.55 -2.85 -11.77
CA GLY A 238 9.67 -3.09 -12.91
C GLY A 238 10.40 -2.97 -14.25
N VAL A 239 11.21 -1.92 -14.46
CA VAL A 239 11.95 -1.74 -15.72
C VAL A 239 13.08 -2.78 -15.87
N LYS A 240 13.73 -3.18 -14.77
CA LYS A 240 14.74 -4.23 -14.77
C LYS A 240 14.16 -5.58 -15.18
N VAL A 241 13.00 -5.94 -14.63
CA VAL A 241 12.30 -7.20 -14.98
C VAL A 241 11.75 -7.14 -16.40
N GLY A 242 11.24 -5.98 -16.82
CA GLY A 242 10.71 -5.75 -18.18
C GLY A 242 11.79 -5.63 -19.26
N GLY A 243 13.07 -5.53 -18.90
CA GLY A 243 14.17 -5.36 -19.86
C GLY A 243 14.08 -4.05 -20.69
N VAL A 244 13.42 -3.01 -20.14
CA VAL A 244 13.17 -1.74 -20.84
C VAL A 244 13.91 -0.60 -20.16
N LYS A 245 14.20 0.48 -20.90
CA LYS A 245 14.82 1.69 -20.34
C LYS A 245 13.76 2.57 -19.69
N ILE A 246 14.11 3.23 -18.57
CA ILE A 246 13.23 4.13 -17.82
C ILE A 246 12.70 5.25 -18.72
N GLU A 247 13.56 5.83 -19.55
CA GLU A 247 13.22 6.95 -20.44
C GLU A 247 12.09 6.59 -21.41
N THR A 248 12.07 5.34 -21.87
CA THR A 248 11.06 4.83 -22.82
C THR A 248 9.68 4.70 -22.15
N VAL A 249 9.68 4.33 -20.87
CA VAL A 249 8.45 4.07 -20.10
C VAL A 249 7.89 5.36 -19.48
N PHE A 250 8.75 6.33 -19.20
CA PHE A 250 8.42 7.55 -18.46
C PHE A 250 7.24 8.34 -19.07
N LYS A 251 7.25 8.54 -20.38
CA LYS A 251 6.18 9.28 -21.08
C LYS A 251 4.81 8.60 -20.94
N GLN A 252 4.81 7.29 -20.89
CA GLN A 252 3.59 6.50 -20.72
C GLN A 252 3.13 6.52 -19.27
N LEU A 253 4.07 6.48 -18.32
CA LEU A 253 3.79 6.54 -16.88
C LEU A 253 3.08 7.82 -16.45
N ILE A 254 3.34 8.96 -17.08
CA ILE A 254 2.68 10.23 -16.76
C ILE A 254 1.15 10.09 -16.82
N THR A 255 0.63 9.39 -17.82
CA THR A 255 -0.83 9.18 -17.94
C THR A 255 -1.37 8.33 -16.79
N TYR A 256 -0.61 7.31 -16.37
CA TYR A 256 -0.98 6.50 -15.20
C TYR A 256 -0.89 7.31 -13.91
N PHE A 257 0.14 8.13 -13.74
CA PHE A 257 0.27 9.02 -12.59
C PHE A 257 -0.92 9.97 -12.48
N ALA A 258 -1.33 10.60 -13.58
CA ALA A 258 -2.49 11.48 -13.59
C ALA A 258 -3.77 10.75 -13.15
N ALA A 259 -3.99 9.52 -13.65
CA ALA A 259 -5.15 8.73 -13.27
C ALA A 259 -5.12 8.30 -11.80
N ILE A 260 -3.96 7.81 -11.33
CA ILE A 260 -3.80 7.35 -9.94
C ILE A 260 -3.84 8.54 -8.98
N PHE A 261 -3.28 9.70 -9.36
CA PHE A 261 -3.37 10.93 -8.58
C PHE A 261 -4.82 11.41 -8.46
N ALA A 262 -5.61 11.32 -9.52
CA ALA A 262 -7.04 11.62 -9.46
C ALA A 262 -7.77 10.69 -8.46
N VAL A 263 -7.44 9.39 -8.43
CA VAL A 263 -7.98 8.45 -7.44
C VAL A 263 -7.51 8.81 -6.03
N LEU A 264 -6.23 9.21 -5.83
CA LEU A 264 -5.74 9.68 -4.54
C LEU A 264 -6.54 10.89 -4.04
N MET A 265 -6.81 11.86 -4.91
CA MET A 265 -7.64 13.02 -4.56
C MET A 265 -9.07 12.58 -4.19
N LEU A 266 -9.65 11.69 -4.96
CA LEU A 266 -10.97 11.13 -4.66
C LEU A 266 -10.99 10.43 -3.28
N VAL A 267 -10.01 9.60 -2.99
CA VAL A 267 -9.86 8.90 -1.69
C VAL A 267 -9.65 9.90 -0.56
N THR A 268 -8.87 10.97 -0.78
CA THR A 268 -8.59 12.00 0.23
C THR A 268 -9.84 12.80 0.60
N TYR A 269 -10.65 13.20 -0.41
CA TYR A 269 -11.77 14.09 -0.18
C TYR A 269 -13.11 13.40 0.07
N VAL A 270 -13.21 12.10 -0.23
CA VAL A 270 -14.42 11.30 -0.02
C VAL A 270 -14.15 10.22 1.03
N PRO A 271 -14.34 10.53 2.34
CA PRO A 271 -14.05 9.60 3.43
C PRO A 271 -14.79 8.27 3.32
N GLN A 272 -15.98 8.29 2.72
CA GLN A 272 -16.83 7.11 2.53
C GLN A 272 -16.10 6.00 1.74
N ILE A 273 -15.22 6.35 0.81
CA ILE A 273 -14.45 5.37 0.03
C ILE A 273 -13.57 4.51 0.94
N SER A 274 -12.96 5.12 1.95
CA SER A 274 -12.11 4.41 2.91
C SER A 274 -12.89 3.85 4.10
N LEU A 275 -13.95 4.53 4.53
CA LEU A 275 -14.64 4.21 5.77
C LEU A 275 -15.90 3.36 5.60
N ALA A 276 -16.46 3.24 4.40
CA ALA A 276 -17.71 2.50 4.17
C ALA A 276 -17.63 1.05 4.65
N LEU A 277 -16.62 0.29 4.23
CA LEU A 277 -16.47 -1.10 4.65
C LEU A 277 -16.16 -1.25 6.16
N PRO A 278 -15.21 -0.49 6.75
CA PRO A 278 -14.99 -0.50 8.18
C PRO A 278 -16.21 -0.14 9.01
N SER A 279 -17.02 0.83 8.58
CA SER A 279 -18.24 1.20 9.29
C SER A 279 -19.33 0.13 9.22
N LEU A 280 -19.51 -0.51 8.07
CA LEU A 280 -20.43 -1.65 7.92
C LEU A 280 -20.07 -2.84 8.82
N MET A 281 -18.79 -3.00 9.14
CA MET A 281 -18.30 -4.06 10.03
C MET A 281 -18.12 -3.61 11.49
N GLY A 282 -18.58 -2.41 11.86
CA GLY A 282 -18.55 -1.90 13.23
C GLY A 282 -17.19 -1.46 13.76
N TYR A 283 -16.16 -1.31 12.89
CA TYR A 283 -14.83 -0.81 13.28
C TYR A 283 -14.76 0.71 13.42
N VAL A 284 -15.72 1.42 12.84
CA VAL A 284 -15.84 2.87 12.91
C VAL A 284 -17.28 3.18 13.29
N LYS A 285 -17.45 3.97 14.35
CA LYS A 285 -18.74 4.54 14.75
C LYS A 285 -18.98 5.86 14.04
#